data_a70a68818d0646b9a6474a550021a842
#
_entry.id   a70a68818d0646b9a6474a550021a842
#
_cell.length_a   1.000
_cell.length_b   1.000
_cell.length_c   1.000
_cell.angle_alpha   90.00
_cell.angle_beta   90.00
_cell.angle_gamma   90.00
#
_symmetry.space_group_name_H-M   'P 1'
#
loop_
_entity.id
_entity.type
_entity.pdbx_description
1 polymer ?
#
loop_
_entity_poly.entity_id
_entity_poly.type
_entity_poly.pdbx_seq_one_letter_code
_entity_poly.pdbx_strand_id
1 'polypeptide(L)'
;MRNTPSFSQAEQVIARGLRDGAFTAASLLVGQNDRVLYRRAFGRLSIDDDAPLCSEQTRYDLASITKPLVVGMLTLRAMESGKLCLWDKLGTFLDTPDDKRDITLAQILTHTAGFPTGIHLWQMKRPPEDAAEMLLNVPLLFAPGSRVQ
;
A
#
# COMPACT_ATOMS: atom_id res chain seq x y z
N MET A 1 6.43 40.45 1.51
CA MET A 1 5.99 39.42 2.49
C MET A 1 5.58 38.19 1.67
N ARG A 2 6.27 37.06 1.83
CA ARG A 2 5.83 35.79 1.14
C ARG A 2 4.60 35.31 1.89
N ASN A 3 3.48 35.21 1.17
CA ASN A 3 2.23 34.66 1.70
C ASN A 3 2.51 33.22 2.16
N THR A 4 2.46 32.94 3.46
CA THR A 4 2.54 31.58 3.98
C THR A 4 1.31 30.84 3.50
N PRO A 5 1.42 29.70 2.79
CA PRO A 5 0.26 28.96 2.31
C PRO A 5 -0.65 28.60 3.49
N SER A 6 -1.95 28.83 3.35
CA SER A 6 -2.93 28.38 4.34
C SER A 6 -3.33 26.93 4.06
N PHE A 7 -3.28 26.07 5.07
CA PHE A 7 -3.71 24.67 4.99
C PHE A 7 -5.05 24.44 5.66
N SER A 8 -5.83 25.49 5.93
CA SER A 8 -7.10 25.43 6.64
C SER A 8 -8.14 24.52 5.97
N GLN A 9 -8.15 24.45 4.64
CA GLN A 9 -9.04 23.54 3.93
C GLN A 9 -8.68 22.06 4.17
N ALA A 10 -7.41 21.72 4.18
CA ALA A 10 -6.95 20.36 4.51
C ALA A 10 -7.30 20.01 5.96
N GLU A 11 -7.10 20.94 6.90
CA GLU A 11 -7.50 20.74 8.30
C GLU A 11 -9.03 20.51 8.44
N GLN A 12 -9.84 21.25 7.69
CA GLN A 12 -11.30 21.07 7.71
C GLN A 12 -11.73 19.69 7.21
N VAL A 13 -11.06 19.16 6.17
CA VAL A 13 -11.34 17.80 5.67
C VAL A 13 -11.00 16.76 6.75
N ILE A 14 -9.85 16.89 7.40
CA ILE A 14 -9.46 15.99 8.49
C ILE A 14 -10.43 16.12 9.67
N ALA A 15 -10.79 17.34 10.08
CA ALA A 15 -11.74 17.56 11.15
C ALA A 15 -13.13 16.99 10.84
N ARG A 16 -13.55 17.01 9.59
CA ARG A 16 -14.79 16.33 9.15
C ARG A 16 -14.65 14.81 9.31
N GLY A 17 -13.59 14.19 8.80
CA GLY A 17 -13.39 12.75 8.93
C GLY A 17 -13.37 12.27 10.39
N LEU A 18 -12.77 13.04 11.30
CA LEU A 18 -12.80 12.77 12.74
C LEU A 18 -14.22 12.83 13.31
N ARG A 19 -14.99 13.88 12.97
CA ARG A 19 -16.38 14.03 13.43
C ARG A 19 -17.31 12.93 12.88
N ASP A 20 -17.08 12.53 11.64
CA ASP A 20 -17.89 11.50 10.97
C ASP A 20 -17.48 10.07 11.39
N GLY A 21 -16.47 9.93 12.27
CA GLY A 21 -15.98 8.65 12.76
C GLY A 21 -15.25 7.82 11.70
N ALA A 22 -14.80 8.42 10.60
CA ALA A 22 -14.06 7.71 9.56
C ALA A 22 -12.67 7.23 10.03
N PHE A 23 -12.08 7.92 10.99
CA PHE A 23 -10.84 7.56 11.68
C PHE A 23 -10.77 8.29 13.02
N THR A 24 -9.93 7.81 13.94
CA THR A 24 -9.76 8.38 15.29
C THR A 24 -8.62 9.37 15.36
N ALA A 25 -7.58 9.21 14.54
CA ALA A 25 -6.40 10.04 14.51
C ALA A 25 -5.89 10.24 13.08
N ALA A 26 -5.19 11.36 12.87
CA ALA A 26 -4.50 11.65 11.62
C ALA A 26 -3.24 12.49 11.87
N SER A 27 -2.23 12.31 11.04
CA SER A 27 -1.07 13.21 10.94
C SER A 27 -0.95 13.75 9.53
N LEU A 28 -0.85 15.06 9.40
CA LEU A 28 -0.67 15.76 8.12
C LEU A 28 0.72 16.39 8.09
N LEU A 29 1.47 16.10 7.03
CA LEU A 29 2.71 16.76 6.70
C LEU A 29 2.64 17.26 5.27
N VAL A 30 2.97 18.51 5.04
CA VAL A 30 3.10 19.10 3.70
C VAL A 30 4.52 19.59 3.53
N GLY A 31 5.15 19.17 2.45
CA GLY A 31 6.51 19.57 2.08
C GLY A 31 6.58 20.12 0.67
N GLN A 32 7.57 20.95 0.42
CA GLN A 32 7.94 21.44 -0.91
C GLN A 32 9.45 21.69 -0.96
N ASN A 33 10.12 21.15 -1.97
CA ASN A 33 11.55 21.36 -2.20
C ASN A 33 12.39 21.18 -0.91
N ASP A 34 12.31 20.01 -0.31
CA ASP A 34 13.01 19.58 0.91
C ASP A 34 12.68 20.40 2.18
N ARG A 35 11.65 21.24 2.14
CA ARG A 35 11.16 22.00 3.28
C ARG A 35 9.81 21.51 3.74
N VAL A 36 9.67 21.30 5.05
CA VAL A 36 8.37 21.09 5.67
C VAL A 36 7.67 22.45 5.78
N LEU A 37 6.54 22.59 5.10
CA LEU A 37 5.72 23.80 5.13
C LEU A 37 4.66 23.75 6.23
N TYR A 38 4.20 22.55 6.56
CA TYR A 38 3.17 22.33 7.54
C TYR A 38 3.30 20.93 8.13
N ARG A 39 3.06 20.82 9.44
CA ARG A 39 2.96 19.54 10.14
C ARG A 39 1.99 19.68 11.30
N ARG A 40 1.08 18.74 11.44
CA ARG A 40 0.12 18.72 12.55
C ARG A 40 -0.47 17.32 12.75
N ALA A 41 -0.74 16.99 14.02
CA ALA A 41 -1.46 15.80 14.42
C ALA A 41 -2.87 16.17 14.91
N PHE A 42 -3.84 15.27 14.72
CA PHE A 42 -5.26 15.47 14.99
C PHE A 42 -5.86 14.23 15.64
N GLY A 43 -6.80 14.42 16.56
CA GLY A 43 -7.59 13.34 17.15
C GLY A 43 -6.90 12.57 18.28
N ARG A 44 -7.37 11.37 18.54
CA ARG A 44 -6.94 10.49 19.64
C ARG A 44 -6.58 9.11 19.11
N LEU A 45 -5.78 8.35 19.88
CA LEU A 45 -5.25 7.05 19.47
C LEU A 45 -6.31 5.93 19.43
N SER A 46 -7.47 6.13 20.06
CA SER A 46 -8.61 5.22 19.98
C SER A 46 -9.93 6.00 20.02
N ILE A 47 -11.05 5.29 20.00
CA ILE A 47 -12.41 5.85 20.10
C ILE A 47 -12.79 6.25 21.52
N ASP A 48 -12.00 5.85 22.53
CA ASP A 48 -12.30 6.12 23.94
C ASP A 48 -12.06 7.60 24.28
N ASP A 49 -12.92 8.19 25.07
CA ASP A 49 -12.86 9.61 25.41
C ASP A 49 -11.60 10.01 26.18
N ASP A 50 -11.01 9.08 26.93
CA ASP A 50 -9.78 9.23 27.71
C ASP A 50 -8.51 8.79 26.93
N ALA A 51 -8.65 8.33 25.69
CA ALA A 51 -7.51 7.93 24.88
C ALA A 51 -6.48 9.06 24.72
N PRO A 52 -5.17 8.75 24.69
CA PRO A 52 -4.13 9.75 24.48
C PRO A 52 -4.33 10.53 23.17
N LEU A 53 -3.96 11.80 23.16
CA LEU A 53 -3.98 12.61 21.95
C LEU A 53 -2.95 12.10 20.94
N CYS A 54 -3.30 12.14 19.68
CA CYS A 54 -2.38 11.93 18.59
C CYS A 54 -1.29 13.02 18.59
N SER A 55 -0.06 12.63 18.31
CA SER A 55 1.11 13.52 18.22
C SER A 55 1.85 13.32 16.91
N GLU A 56 2.80 14.19 16.61
CA GLU A 56 3.67 14.05 15.43
C GLU A 56 4.56 12.80 15.49
N GLN A 57 4.77 12.21 16.66
CA GLN A 57 5.53 10.99 16.89
C GLN A 57 4.66 9.73 16.91
N THR A 58 3.34 9.88 16.74
CA THR A 58 2.44 8.73 16.70
C THR A 58 2.83 7.80 15.55
N ARG A 59 2.97 6.52 15.87
CA ARG A 59 3.26 5.48 14.89
C ARG A 59 1.96 4.90 14.35
N TYR A 60 1.87 4.83 13.03
CA TYR A 60 0.74 4.23 12.33
C TYR A 60 1.16 2.91 11.69
N ASP A 61 0.23 1.97 11.63
CA ASP A 61 0.39 0.81 10.76
C ASP A 61 0.40 1.31 9.30
N LEU A 62 1.42 0.91 8.55
CA LEU A 62 1.57 1.28 7.14
C LEU A 62 0.54 0.60 6.25
N ALA A 63 -0.09 -0.48 6.72
CA ALA A 63 -1.06 -1.24 5.94
C ALA A 63 -0.55 -1.48 4.51
N SER A 64 -1.35 -1.16 3.49
CA SER A 64 -0.96 -1.38 2.09
C SER A 64 0.13 -0.45 1.55
N ILE A 65 0.51 0.60 2.27
CA ILE A 65 1.71 1.39 1.93
C ILE A 65 2.97 0.53 2.02
N THR A 66 2.94 -0.57 2.77
CA THR A 66 3.99 -1.59 2.77
C THR A 66 4.31 -2.10 1.37
N LYS A 67 3.32 -2.20 0.46
CA LYS A 67 3.55 -2.67 -0.91
C LYS A 67 4.53 -1.77 -1.68
N PRO A 68 4.29 -0.46 -1.85
CA PRO A 68 5.26 0.39 -2.54
C PRO A 68 6.55 0.60 -1.74
N LEU A 69 6.50 0.79 -0.42
CA LEU A 69 7.69 1.08 0.38
C LEU A 69 8.60 -0.13 0.59
N VAL A 70 8.06 -1.31 0.85
CA VAL A 70 8.88 -2.51 1.11
C VAL A 70 9.05 -3.31 -0.17
N VAL A 71 7.94 -3.84 -0.74
CA VAL A 71 8.02 -4.71 -1.92
C VAL A 71 8.54 -3.95 -3.13
N GLY A 72 8.03 -2.74 -3.39
CA GLY A 72 8.50 -1.91 -4.51
C GLY A 72 9.99 -1.58 -4.39
N MET A 73 10.45 -1.12 -3.22
CA MET A 73 11.86 -0.77 -3.01
C MET A 73 12.80 -1.98 -3.07
N LEU A 74 12.38 -3.14 -2.54
CA LEU A 74 13.17 -4.38 -2.65
C LEU A 74 13.26 -4.84 -4.11
N THR A 75 12.17 -4.71 -4.88
CA THR A 75 12.17 -5.02 -6.31
C THR A 75 13.14 -4.10 -7.07
N LEU A 76 13.11 -2.79 -6.82
CA LEU A 76 14.04 -1.83 -7.44
C LEU A 76 15.51 -2.18 -7.12
N ARG A 77 15.82 -2.52 -5.88
CA ARG A 77 17.16 -2.96 -5.50
C ARG A 77 17.59 -4.26 -6.19
N ALA A 78 16.67 -5.21 -6.33
CA ALA A 78 16.94 -6.44 -7.06
C ALA A 78 17.19 -6.19 -8.54
N MET A 79 16.44 -5.25 -9.16
CA MET A 79 16.67 -4.82 -10.53
C MET A 79 18.02 -4.10 -10.69
N GLU A 80 18.35 -3.18 -9.80
CA GLU A 80 19.63 -2.46 -9.80
C GLU A 80 20.81 -3.42 -9.72
N SER A 81 20.67 -4.51 -8.95
CA SER A 81 21.70 -5.56 -8.84
C SER A 81 21.66 -6.61 -9.97
N GLY A 82 20.81 -6.43 -10.98
CA GLY A 82 20.66 -7.35 -12.13
C GLY A 82 20.01 -8.70 -11.80
N LYS A 83 19.38 -8.84 -10.64
CA LYS A 83 18.71 -10.09 -10.22
C LYS A 83 17.29 -10.24 -10.75
N LEU A 84 16.62 -9.13 -11.09
CA LEU A 84 15.28 -9.09 -11.63
C LEU A 84 15.17 -8.10 -12.78
N CYS A 85 14.25 -8.38 -13.70
CA CYS A 85 13.83 -7.47 -14.76
C CYS A 85 12.29 -7.35 -14.74
N LEU A 86 11.74 -6.19 -15.09
CA LEU A 86 10.29 -6.00 -15.16
C LEU A 86 9.59 -6.99 -16.10
N TRP A 87 10.30 -7.47 -17.10
CA TRP A 87 9.78 -8.40 -18.12
C TRP A 87 9.99 -9.87 -17.75
N ASP A 88 10.63 -10.15 -16.61
CA ASP A 88 10.75 -11.52 -16.13
C ASP A 88 9.36 -12.10 -15.86
N LYS A 89 9.17 -13.34 -16.26
CA LYS A 89 7.92 -14.06 -16.14
C LYS A 89 7.82 -14.76 -14.80
N LEU A 90 6.62 -14.84 -14.24
CA LEU A 90 6.36 -15.49 -12.96
C LEU A 90 6.83 -16.95 -12.97
N GLY A 91 6.60 -17.68 -14.07
CA GLY A 91 7.05 -19.05 -14.24
C GLY A 91 8.56 -19.26 -14.30
N THR A 92 9.37 -18.18 -14.33
CA THR A 92 10.84 -18.25 -14.19
C THR A 92 11.26 -18.52 -12.74
N PHE A 93 10.45 -18.05 -11.79
CA PHE A 93 10.78 -18.08 -10.35
C PHE A 93 9.96 -19.08 -9.55
N LEU A 94 8.76 -19.39 -10.02
CA LEU A 94 7.79 -20.21 -9.30
C LEU A 94 7.23 -21.29 -10.22
N ASP A 95 6.91 -22.44 -9.65
CA ASP A 95 6.10 -23.44 -10.33
C ASP A 95 4.66 -22.92 -10.43
N THR A 96 4.24 -22.57 -11.65
CA THR A 96 2.98 -21.85 -11.89
C THR A 96 2.10 -22.60 -12.87
N PRO A 97 0.75 -22.54 -12.69
CA PRO A 97 -0.20 -22.97 -13.70
C PRO A 97 0.05 -22.26 -15.05
N ASP A 98 -0.33 -22.91 -16.15
CA ASP A 98 -0.05 -22.42 -17.51
C ASP A 98 -0.63 -21.04 -17.78
N ASP A 99 -1.82 -20.73 -17.24
CA ASP A 99 -2.50 -19.43 -17.37
C ASP A 99 -1.78 -18.28 -16.67
N LYS A 100 -0.79 -18.55 -15.81
CA LYS A 100 -0.05 -17.56 -15.02
C LYS A 100 1.44 -17.52 -15.33
N ARG A 101 1.95 -18.53 -16.03
CA ARG A 101 3.39 -18.67 -16.32
C ARG A 101 3.98 -17.45 -16.99
N ASP A 102 3.25 -16.84 -17.90
CA ASP A 102 3.70 -15.71 -18.71
C ASP A 102 3.40 -14.33 -18.10
N ILE A 103 2.79 -14.28 -16.92
CA ILE A 103 2.58 -13.02 -16.19
C ILE A 103 3.93 -12.41 -15.84
N THR A 104 4.14 -11.14 -16.20
CA THR A 104 5.39 -10.43 -15.93
C THR A 104 5.39 -9.73 -14.57
N LEU A 105 6.59 -9.46 -14.03
CA LEU A 105 6.73 -8.66 -12.81
C LEU A 105 6.13 -7.26 -12.99
N ALA A 106 6.25 -6.66 -14.19
CA ALA A 106 5.58 -5.40 -14.52
C ALA A 106 4.07 -5.47 -14.29
N GLN A 107 3.40 -6.53 -14.78
CA GLN A 107 1.96 -6.69 -14.61
C GLN A 107 1.55 -6.87 -13.15
N ILE A 108 2.36 -7.55 -12.35
CA ILE A 108 2.12 -7.70 -10.90
C ILE A 108 2.24 -6.35 -10.19
N LEU A 109 3.33 -5.62 -10.43
CA LEU A 109 3.63 -4.34 -9.78
C LEU A 109 2.65 -3.23 -10.17
N THR A 110 2.04 -3.32 -11.35
CA THR A 110 1.07 -2.33 -11.84
C THR A 110 -0.39 -2.75 -11.65
N HIS A 111 -0.65 -3.85 -10.93
CA HIS A 111 -2.00 -4.39 -10.72
C HIS A 111 -2.75 -4.73 -12.01
N THR A 112 -2.03 -5.16 -13.04
CA THR A 112 -2.62 -5.57 -14.34
C THR A 112 -2.52 -7.08 -14.59
N ALA A 113 -2.06 -7.85 -13.60
CA ALA A 113 -1.87 -9.30 -13.73
C ALA A 113 -3.17 -10.11 -13.74
N GLY A 114 -4.29 -9.53 -13.30
CA GLY A 114 -5.58 -10.21 -13.27
C GLY A 114 -5.89 -10.99 -11.99
N PHE A 115 -5.00 -11.00 -11.00
CA PHE A 115 -5.30 -11.63 -9.71
C PHE A 115 -6.45 -10.92 -8.99
N PRO A 116 -7.34 -11.66 -8.29
CA PRO A 116 -8.40 -11.04 -7.50
C PRO A 116 -7.84 -10.26 -6.31
N THR A 117 -8.55 -9.18 -5.93
CA THR A 117 -8.29 -8.45 -4.68
C THR A 117 -9.07 -9.09 -3.52
N GLY A 118 -8.66 -8.77 -2.29
CA GLY A 118 -9.41 -9.16 -1.11
C GLY A 118 -9.30 -10.64 -0.73
N ILE A 119 -8.26 -11.34 -1.20
CA ILE A 119 -8.00 -12.71 -0.75
C ILE A 119 -7.49 -12.64 0.69
N HIS A 120 -8.32 -13.09 1.62
CA HIS A 120 -8.01 -13.13 3.05
C HIS A 120 -7.24 -14.41 3.40
N LEU A 121 -5.96 -14.50 3.01
CA LEU A 121 -5.10 -15.67 3.25
C LEU A 121 -5.09 -16.09 4.73
N TRP A 122 -5.15 -15.12 5.65
CA TRP A 122 -5.19 -15.37 7.09
C TRP A 122 -6.44 -16.15 7.55
N GLN A 123 -7.54 -16.13 6.79
CA GLN A 123 -8.75 -16.91 7.09
C GLN A 123 -8.61 -18.37 6.68
N MET A 124 -7.66 -18.69 5.82
CA MET A 124 -7.53 -20.03 5.23
C MET A 124 -6.84 -21.02 6.16
N LYS A 125 -6.38 -20.59 7.34
CA LYS A 125 -5.76 -21.44 8.40
C LYS A 125 -4.65 -22.36 7.87
N ARG A 126 -3.89 -21.88 6.88
CA ARG A 126 -2.72 -22.57 6.33
C ARG A 126 -1.44 -21.86 6.72
N PRO A 127 -0.29 -22.55 6.77
CA PRO A 127 0.99 -21.92 7.08
C PRO A 127 1.37 -20.88 6.00
N PRO A 128 2.11 -19.82 6.37
CA PRO A 128 2.49 -18.74 5.45
C PRO A 128 3.27 -19.19 4.21
N GLU A 129 4.01 -20.30 4.32
CA GLU A 129 4.76 -20.91 3.22
C GLU A 129 3.87 -21.38 2.06
N ASP A 130 2.62 -21.74 2.35
CA ASP A 130 1.65 -22.14 1.34
C ASP A 130 1.02 -20.96 0.59
N ALA A 131 1.25 -19.73 1.04
CA ALA A 131 0.57 -18.55 0.52
C ALA A 131 0.79 -18.35 -0.99
N ALA A 132 2.00 -18.61 -1.48
CA ALA A 132 2.32 -18.48 -2.89
C ALA A 132 1.55 -19.49 -3.74
N GLU A 133 1.55 -20.76 -3.33
CA GLU A 133 0.80 -21.83 -4.01
C GLU A 133 -0.72 -21.54 -4.01
N MET A 134 -1.24 -21.10 -2.88
CA MET A 134 -2.67 -20.76 -2.77
C MET A 134 -3.06 -19.63 -3.72
N LEU A 135 -2.24 -18.56 -3.80
CA LEU A 135 -2.47 -17.43 -4.70
C LEU A 135 -2.36 -17.85 -6.17
N LEU A 136 -1.41 -18.72 -6.49
CA LEU A 136 -1.24 -19.22 -7.85
C LEU A 136 -2.40 -20.10 -8.33
N ASN A 137 -3.12 -20.74 -7.42
CA ASN A 137 -4.29 -21.58 -7.74
C ASN A 137 -5.62 -20.80 -7.82
N VAL A 138 -5.64 -19.49 -7.51
CA VAL A 138 -6.85 -18.68 -7.65
C VAL A 138 -7.07 -18.31 -9.11
N PRO A 139 -8.31 -18.44 -9.66
CA PRO A 139 -8.60 -18.04 -11.03
C PRO A 139 -8.34 -16.53 -11.27
N LEU A 140 -7.82 -16.19 -12.44
CA LEU A 140 -7.68 -14.80 -12.85
C LEU A 140 -9.06 -14.20 -13.14
N LEU A 141 -9.28 -12.94 -12.76
CA LEU A 141 -10.52 -12.20 -13.04
C LEU A 141 -10.60 -11.68 -14.47
N PHE A 142 -9.45 -11.47 -15.09
CA PHE A 142 -9.32 -10.97 -16.47
C PHE A 142 -7.94 -11.35 -17.04
N ALA A 143 -7.82 -11.26 -18.36
CA ALA A 143 -6.55 -11.54 -19.04
C ALA A 143 -5.45 -10.58 -18.58
N PRO A 144 -4.22 -11.07 -18.26
CA PRO A 144 -3.10 -10.24 -17.87
C PRO A 144 -2.82 -9.12 -18.87
N GLY A 145 -2.65 -7.91 -18.37
CA GLY A 145 -2.39 -6.72 -19.18
C GLY A 145 -3.63 -6.03 -19.76
N SER A 146 -4.84 -6.60 -19.60
CA SER A 146 -6.04 -6.03 -20.23
C SER A 146 -6.64 -4.84 -19.51
N ARG A 147 -6.45 -4.74 -18.19
CA ARG A 147 -6.93 -3.63 -17.35
C ARG A 147 -6.22 -3.59 -16.00
N VAL A 148 -6.33 -2.47 -15.29
CA VAL A 148 -5.92 -2.31 -13.89
C VAL A 148 -7.07 -2.75 -12.98
N GLN A 149 -6.72 -3.35 -11.86
CA GLN A 149 -7.67 -3.71 -10.81
C GLN A 149 -7.60 -2.72 -9.65
#